data_a9c35dd8c121324d53768a5b346b72b0
#
_entry.id   a9c35dd8c121324d53768a5b346b72b0
#
_cell.length_a   1.000
_cell.length_b   1.000
_cell.length_c   1.000
_cell.angle_alpha   90.00
_cell.angle_beta   90.00
_cell.angle_gamma   90.00
#
_symmetry.space_group_name_H-M   'P 1'
#
loop_
_entity.id
_entity.type
_entity.pdbx_description
1 polymer ?
#
loop_
_entity_poly.entity_id
_entity_poly.type
_entity_poly.pdbx_seq_one_letter_code
_entity_poly.pdbx_strand_id
1 'polypeptide(L)'
;NTVTGTTAKGAAATGTAAKTGSTKSGTPTGSTAAKAKGSSGKSTTTTRAANSAKWHGGSAGLIPTGGTTRKQTTKKHTTKRHTTSQSKTVTCTITVECKNIHKHMSQLKSGHERYVPNDGYIIHAESHTVDRGSTAYDVLKLACNAHGIRLTARNTSYGVYVVGINNLDEKDCGSVSGWMYKVNGTAPLTSCGKYKMDSGDNLVFYYVCTGADR
;
A
#
# COMPACT_ATOMS: atom_id res chain seq x y z
N ASN A 1 11.62 74.79 -4.48
CA ASN A 1 12.95 74.65 -3.88
C ASN A 1 13.34 73.16 -3.99
N THR A 2 13.99 72.73 -5.07
CA THR A 2 15.42 72.62 -5.35
C THR A 2 16.26 72.09 -4.21
N VAL A 3 16.89 70.90 -4.36
CA VAL A 3 18.34 70.70 -4.49
C VAL A 3 18.67 69.21 -4.31
N THR A 4 19.20 68.59 -5.35
CA THR A 4 20.45 67.82 -5.56
C THR A 4 20.76 66.72 -4.54
N GLY A 5 20.93 65.46 -4.90
CA GLY A 5 21.94 64.92 -5.80
C GLY A 5 23.15 64.40 -5.02
N THR A 6 23.44 63.12 -5.03
CA THR A 6 24.83 62.67 -5.05
C THR A 6 24.88 61.15 -5.32
N THR A 7 25.50 60.80 -6.43
CA THR A 7 26.06 59.52 -6.87
C THR A 7 27.29 59.18 -6.01
N ALA A 8 27.42 57.91 -5.64
CA ALA A 8 28.71 57.35 -5.29
C ALA A 8 28.85 55.94 -5.89
N LYS A 9 29.85 55.80 -6.67
CA LYS A 9 30.42 54.80 -7.53
C LYS A 9 31.52 54.03 -6.75
N GLY A 10 31.69 52.76 -7.09
CA GLY A 10 32.93 52.01 -6.83
C GLY A 10 32.74 50.89 -5.79
N ALA A 11 33.30 49.74 -5.89
CA ALA A 11 34.35 49.22 -6.73
C ALA A 11 34.25 47.70 -6.81
N ALA A 12 34.67 47.12 -7.94
CA ALA A 12 34.93 45.74 -8.14
C ALA A 12 36.14 45.24 -7.36
N ALA A 13 36.11 44.01 -6.87
CA ALA A 13 37.33 43.31 -6.47
C ALA A 13 37.29 41.89 -7.03
N THR A 14 38.13 41.67 -7.97
CA THR A 14 38.62 40.42 -8.55
C THR A 14 39.57 39.72 -7.60
N GLY A 15 39.54 38.40 -7.56
CA GLY A 15 40.60 37.57 -6.92
C GLY A 15 40.18 36.11 -6.98
N THR A 16 40.59 35.46 -7.92
CA THR A 16 41.78 34.65 -8.25
C THR A 16 41.60 33.19 -7.82
N ALA A 17 41.65 32.33 -8.83
CA ALA A 17 41.69 30.88 -8.78
C ALA A 17 42.95 30.34 -8.06
N ALA A 18 42.81 29.25 -7.36
CA ALA A 18 43.90 28.35 -7.10
C ALA A 18 43.47 26.90 -7.27
N LYS A 19 44.18 26.25 -8.06
CA LYS A 19 44.23 24.97 -8.70
C LYS A 19 45.00 24.00 -7.79
N THR A 20 44.75 22.73 -7.99
CA THR A 20 45.61 21.56 -7.77
C THR A 20 45.37 20.70 -6.53
N GLY A 21 45.21 19.39 -6.84
CA GLY A 21 45.44 18.29 -5.94
C GLY A 21 44.81 16.97 -6.38
N SER A 22 45.36 16.37 -7.43
CA SER A 22 45.10 14.98 -7.85
C SER A 22 45.97 14.02 -7.03
N THR A 23 45.39 12.91 -6.52
CA THR A 23 46.05 11.61 -6.33
C THR A 23 44.99 10.55 -6.10
N LYS A 24 44.76 9.66 -7.03
CA LYS A 24 45.25 8.28 -7.24
C LYS A 24 44.84 7.28 -6.17
N SER A 25 43.96 6.34 -6.61
CA SER A 25 44.20 4.89 -6.67
C SER A 25 44.16 4.10 -5.35
N GLY A 26 43.30 3.10 -5.34
CA GLY A 26 43.35 2.02 -4.39
C GLY A 26 42.17 1.05 -4.53
N THR A 27 42.23 0.16 -5.52
CA THR A 27 41.48 -1.09 -5.54
C THR A 27 42.23 -2.09 -4.66
N PRO A 28 41.55 -2.94 -3.91
CA PRO A 28 41.97 -4.33 -3.85
C PRO A 28 40.84 -5.28 -4.23
N THR A 29 41.08 -6.04 -5.23
CA THR A 29 40.62 -7.39 -5.51
C THR A 29 40.82 -8.31 -4.31
N GLY A 30 39.80 -9.09 -3.98
CA GLY A 30 39.91 -10.16 -2.99
C GLY A 30 38.74 -11.14 -3.19
N SER A 31 38.96 -12.05 -4.12
CA SER A 31 38.20 -13.27 -4.35
C SER A 31 38.39 -14.22 -3.17
N THR A 32 37.31 -14.80 -2.65
CA THR A 32 37.30 -16.19 -2.17
C THR A 32 35.87 -16.75 -2.22
N ALA A 33 35.75 -17.70 -3.11
CA ALA A 33 34.65 -18.64 -3.19
C ALA A 33 34.71 -19.62 -2.02
N ALA A 34 33.60 -19.81 -1.34
CA ALA A 34 33.39 -20.97 -0.48
C ALA A 34 32.13 -21.73 -0.91
N LYS A 35 32.43 -22.87 -1.47
CA LYS A 35 31.50 -23.92 -1.91
C LYS A 35 31.18 -24.78 -0.70
N ALA A 36 29.90 -24.93 -0.36
CA ALA A 36 29.41 -25.98 0.53
C ALA A 36 28.08 -26.50 0.00
N LYS A 37 28.18 -27.57 -0.47
CA LYS A 37 27.59 -28.92 -0.62
C LYS A 37 26.26 -29.09 0.09
N GLY A 38 25.35 -29.67 -0.72
CA GLY A 38 23.99 -30.03 -0.46
C GLY A 38 23.76 -31.04 0.66
N SER A 39 22.55 -31.05 1.13
CA SER A 39 21.94 -32.20 1.80
C SER A 39 20.50 -32.33 1.31
N SER A 40 20.29 -33.43 0.66
CA SER A 40 19.02 -34.00 0.22
C SER A 40 18.28 -34.50 1.45
N GLY A 41 17.11 -33.95 1.74
CA GLY A 41 16.19 -34.41 2.79
C GLY A 41 14.92 -34.92 2.17
N LYS A 42 14.78 -36.20 2.17
CA LYS A 42 13.75 -37.05 1.61
C LYS A 42 12.41 -36.85 2.32
N SER A 43 11.39 -36.49 1.57
CA SER A 43 9.99 -36.45 1.99
C SER A 43 9.47 -37.84 2.30
N THR A 44 8.87 -38.02 3.46
CA THR A 44 8.03 -39.20 3.77
C THR A 44 6.58 -38.77 3.81
N THR A 45 5.86 -39.26 2.82
CA THR A 45 4.41 -39.28 2.73
C THR A 45 3.86 -40.20 3.81
N THR A 46 3.04 -39.69 4.72
CA THR A 46 2.23 -40.55 5.57
C THR A 46 0.76 -40.37 5.22
N THR A 47 0.31 -41.29 4.44
CA THR A 47 -1.11 -41.64 4.25
C THR A 47 -1.64 -42.29 5.52
N ARG A 48 -2.71 -41.78 6.09
CA ARG A 48 -3.45 -42.50 7.12
C ARG A 48 -4.93 -42.52 6.82
N ALA A 49 -5.29 -43.70 6.51
CA ALA A 49 -6.47 -44.46 6.33
C ALA A 49 -7.74 -44.04 7.08
N ALA A 50 -8.82 -44.25 6.38
CA ALA A 50 -10.22 -44.26 6.75
C ALA A 50 -10.52 -45.08 7.99
N ASN A 51 -11.43 -44.61 8.83
CA ASN A 51 -12.14 -45.45 9.79
C ASN A 51 -13.63 -45.48 9.42
N SER A 52 -14.04 -46.59 8.85
CA SER A 52 -15.41 -47.02 8.73
C SER A 52 -15.86 -47.59 10.09
N ALA A 53 -16.84 -46.98 10.69
CA ALA A 53 -17.56 -47.64 11.78
C ALA A 53 -18.91 -48.17 11.25
N LYS A 54 -18.94 -49.49 11.16
CA LYS A 54 -20.07 -50.32 10.80
C LYS A 54 -20.85 -50.63 12.07
N TRP A 55 -22.11 -50.25 12.14
CA TRP A 55 -23.03 -50.74 13.18
C TRP A 55 -23.98 -51.77 12.59
N HIS A 56 -23.89 -52.96 13.13
CA HIS A 56 -24.80 -54.06 12.88
C HIS A 56 -25.81 -54.21 14.02
N GLY A 57 -26.95 -54.69 13.68
CA GLY A 57 -27.94 -55.36 14.54
C GLY A 57 -29.15 -54.50 14.85
N GLY A 58 -30.34 -54.88 14.58
CA GLY A 58 -30.95 -56.14 14.45
C GLY A 58 -32.32 -56.05 15.07
N SER A 59 -33.23 -56.57 14.37
CA SER A 59 -34.38 -57.40 14.76
C SER A 59 -35.75 -56.76 14.83
N ALA A 60 -36.53 -57.17 13.86
CA ALA A 60 -37.86 -57.77 13.86
C ALA A 60 -38.97 -57.24 14.78
N GLY A 61 -40.11 -56.98 14.18
CA GLY A 61 -41.37 -56.91 14.90
C GLY A 61 -42.52 -56.31 14.14
N LEU A 62 -43.24 -57.12 13.39
CA LEU A 62 -44.71 -57.14 13.23
C LEU A 62 -45.46 -56.00 12.56
N ILE A 63 -46.08 -56.37 11.42
CA ILE A 63 -47.18 -55.65 10.76
C ILE A 63 -48.44 -55.71 11.60
N PRO A 64 -49.33 -54.70 11.53
CA PRO A 64 -50.61 -54.95 10.89
C PRO A 64 -51.09 -53.88 9.91
N THR A 65 -51.71 -54.40 8.91
CA THR A 65 -52.62 -53.87 7.88
C THR A 65 -53.55 -52.74 8.30
N GLY A 66 -53.75 -51.79 7.37
CA GLY A 66 -54.94 -50.94 7.44
C GLY A 66 -54.78 -49.61 6.68
N GLY A 67 -55.13 -49.62 5.43
CA GLY A 67 -55.83 -48.67 4.59
C GLY A 67 -55.57 -47.16 4.75
N THR A 68 -55.25 -46.57 3.70
CA THR A 68 -55.89 -45.43 3.03
C THR A 68 -54.88 -44.64 2.27
N THR A 69 -54.95 -44.71 0.97
CA THR A 69 -54.18 -43.99 -0.01
C THR A 69 -54.44 -42.48 0.12
N ARG A 70 -53.56 -41.75 0.78
CA ARG A 70 -53.52 -40.31 0.67
C ARG A 70 -52.32 -39.89 -0.18
N LYS A 71 -52.64 -39.52 -1.40
CA LYS A 71 -51.73 -38.99 -2.39
C LYS A 71 -51.10 -37.68 -1.85
N GLN A 72 -49.93 -37.79 -1.22
CA GLN A 72 -49.16 -36.61 -0.80
C GLN A 72 -48.41 -36.10 -2.01
N THR A 73 -48.89 -35.04 -2.61
CA THR A 73 -48.17 -34.23 -3.59
C THR A 73 -47.05 -33.51 -2.84
N THR A 74 -45.85 -34.05 -2.89
CA THR A 74 -44.63 -33.36 -2.47
C THR A 74 -44.40 -32.22 -3.42
N LYS A 75 -44.77 -31.02 -3.04
CA LYS A 75 -44.30 -29.78 -3.68
C LYS A 75 -42.77 -29.73 -3.54
N LYS A 76 -42.10 -29.99 -4.65
CA LYS A 76 -40.65 -29.79 -4.79
C LYS A 76 -40.36 -28.33 -4.57
N HIS A 77 -39.93 -27.96 -3.36
CA HIS A 77 -39.48 -26.64 -3.05
C HIS A 77 -38.14 -26.44 -3.79
N THR A 78 -38.21 -25.84 -4.97
CA THR A 78 -37.03 -25.41 -5.70
C THR A 78 -36.48 -24.18 -5.01
N THR A 79 -35.57 -24.38 -4.09
CA THR A 79 -34.79 -23.28 -3.51
C THR A 79 -33.98 -22.64 -4.65
N LYS A 80 -34.46 -21.54 -5.20
CA LYS A 80 -33.66 -20.68 -6.09
C LYS A 80 -32.43 -20.29 -5.32
N ARG A 81 -31.31 -20.93 -5.64
CA ARG A 81 -29.99 -20.49 -5.20
C ARG A 81 -29.77 -19.12 -5.81
N HIS A 82 -29.95 -18.07 -5.00
CA HIS A 82 -29.54 -16.73 -5.35
C HIS A 82 -28.02 -16.75 -5.52
N THR A 83 -27.57 -16.95 -6.74
CA THR A 83 -26.20 -16.68 -7.10
C THR A 83 -26.07 -15.17 -7.14
N THR A 84 -25.64 -14.55 -6.04
CA THR A 84 -25.29 -13.14 -6.01
C THR A 84 -24.12 -12.97 -6.98
N SER A 85 -24.41 -12.46 -8.16
CA SER A 85 -23.38 -12.05 -9.12
C SER A 85 -22.56 -10.94 -8.44
N GLN A 86 -21.37 -11.29 -7.97
CA GLN A 86 -20.48 -10.28 -7.39
C GLN A 86 -20.14 -9.26 -8.48
N SER A 87 -20.29 -7.99 -8.16
CA SER A 87 -19.86 -6.89 -9.05
C SER A 87 -18.42 -7.10 -9.49
N LYS A 88 -18.13 -6.84 -10.77
CA LYS A 88 -16.77 -6.90 -11.31
C LYS A 88 -15.89 -5.75 -10.81
N THR A 89 -16.51 -4.73 -10.26
CA THR A 89 -15.84 -3.53 -9.76
C THR A 89 -16.12 -3.31 -8.29
N VAL A 90 -15.28 -2.51 -7.65
CA VAL A 90 -15.42 -2.00 -6.28
C VAL A 90 -15.29 -0.49 -6.31
N THR A 91 -16.04 0.21 -5.45
CA THR A 91 -15.94 1.66 -5.28
C THR A 91 -15.39 1.95 -3.90
N CYS A 92 -14.30 2.69 -3.82
CA CYS A 92 -13.64 3.08 -2.58
C CYS A 92 -13.34 4.58 -2.59
N THR A 93 -13.11 5.14 -1.41
CA THR A 93 -12.72 6.55 -1.25
C THR A 93 -11.22 6.62 -1.00
N ILE A 94 -10.55 7.61 -1.58
CA ILE A 94 -9.13 7.89 -1.30
C ILE A 94 -8.94 9.32 -0.83
N THR A 95 -8.04 9.50 0.12
CA THR A 95 -7.50 10.78 0.60
C THR A 95 -5.99 10.72 0.60
N VAL A 96 -5.32 11.80 0.18
CA VAL A 96 -3.86 11.93 0.31
C VAL A 96 -3.56 13.19 1.09
N GLU A 97 -2.91 13.05 2.26
CA GLU A 97 -2.68 14.17 3.16
C GLU A 97 -1.22 14.24 3.65
N CYS A 98 -0.75 15.47 3.88
CA CYS A 98 0.57 15.77 4.45
C CYS A 98 0.48 16.73 5.65
N LYS A 99 -0.64 16.72 6.36
CA LYS A 99 -0.94 17.62 7.51
C LYS A 99 0.13 17.64 8.58
N ASN A 100 0.76 16.49 8.84
CA ASN A 100 1.80 16.42 9.86
C ASN A 100 2.99 17.30 9.54
N ILE A 101 3.26 17.60 8.25
CA ILE A 101 4.33 18.50 7.86
C ILE A 101 4.14 19.90 8.48
N HIS A 102 2.90 20.41 8.60
CA HIS A 102 2.63 21.71 9.21
C HIS A 102 3.16 21.84 10.65
N LYS A 103 3.20 20.73 11.39
CA LYS A 103 3.74 20.68 12.75
C LYS A 103 5.28 20.62 12.77
N HIS A 104 5.89 20.33 11.62
CA HIS A 104 7.31 20.03 11.47
C HIS A 104 7.98 20.83 10.33
N MET A 105 7.42 21.99 9.97
CA MET A 105 7.91 22.83 8.84
C MET A 105 9.41 23.15 8.94
N SER A 106 9.94 23.28 10.15
CA SER A 106 11.38 23.52 10.38
C SER A 106 12.29 22.34 10.00
N GLN A 107 11.71 21.14 9.88
CA GLN A 107 12.42 19.93 9.46
C GLN A 107 12.24 19.65 7.97
N LEU A 108 11.32 20.36 7.31
CA LEU A 108 11.07 20.19 5.89
C LEU A 108 12.25 20.71 5.08
N LYS A 109 12.66 19.93 4.09
CA LYS A 109 13.72 20.30 3.18
C LYS A 109 13.38 21.59 2.45
N SER A 110 14.32 22.51 2.44
CA SER A 110 14.17 23.85 1.83
C SER A 110 13.72 23.77 0.36
N GLY A 111 12.73 24.59 0.01
CA GLY A 111 12.12 24.65 -1.31
C GLY A 111 11.01 23.62 -1.54
N HIS A 112 10.68 22.77 -0.55
CA HIS A 112 9.58 21.82 -0.62
C HIS A 112 8.27 22.37 -0.02
N GLU A 113 8.30 23.54 0.61
CA GLU A 113 7.14 24.20 1.23
C GLU A 113 6.01 24.42 0.22
N ARG A 114 6.38 24.71 -1.03
CA ARG A 114 5.44 24.92 -2.15
C ARG A 114 4.61 23.68 -2.53
N TYR A 115 5.02 22.50 -2.09
CA TYR A 115 4.33 21.23 -2.35
C TYR A 115 3.40 20.83 -1.19
N VAL A 116 3.40 21.60 -0.10
CA VAL A 116 2.53 21.39 1.05
C VAL A 116 1.32 22.28 0.93
N PRO A 117 0.12 21.76 0.60
CA PRO A 117 -1.09 22.57 0.55
C PRO A 117 -1.42 23.17 1.91
N ASN A 118 -2.01 24.37 1.92
CA ASN A 118 -2.32 25.12 3.14
C ASN A 118 -3.23 24.35 4.13
N ASP A 119 -4.11 23.50 3.61
CA ASP A 119 -4.99 22.64 4.39
C ASP A 119 -4.42 21.24 4.64
N GLY A 120 -3.23 20.97 4.09
CA GLY A 120 -2.52 19.70 4.21
C GLY A 120 -3.09 18.55 3.39
N TYR A 121 -4.04 18.80 2.48
CA TYR A 121 -4.57 17.77 1.58
C TYR A 121 -4.02 17.91 0.17
N ILE A 122 -3.33 16.90 -0.31
CA ILE A 122 -2.90 16.78 -1.72
C ILE A 122 -4.06 16.31 -2.58
N ILE A 123 -4.83 15.36 -2.06
CA ILE A 123 -6.10 14.91 -2.64
C ILE A 123 -7.11 14.87 -1.50
N HIS A 124 -8.20 15.63 -1.63
CA HIS A 124 -9.34 15.53 -0.73
C HIS A 124 -10.07 14.22 -0.96
N ALA A 125 -10.89 13.80 0.01
CA ALA A 125 -11.67 12.58 -0.09
C ALA A 125 -12.48 12.53 -1.40
N GLU A 126 -12.15 11.58 -2.26
CA GLU A 126 -12.84 11.36 -3.53
C GLU A 126 -13.06 9.86 -3.78
N SER A 127 -14.11 9.53 -4.54
CA SER A 127 -14.48 8.16 -4.82
C SER A 127 -13.94 7.70 -6.16
N HIS A 128 -13.35 6.51 -6.18
CA HIS A 128 -12.90 5.83 -7.39
C HIS A 128 -13.53 4.45 -7.51
N THR A 129 -13.93 4.11 -8.74
CA THR A 129 -14.37 2.76 -9.09
C THR A 129 -13.26 2.05 -9.82
N VAL A 130 -12.83 0.91 -9.31
CA VAL A 130 -11.73 0.09 -9.83
C VAL A 130 -12.18 -1.35 -10.00
N ASP A 131 -11.44 -2.15 -10.75
CA ASP A 131 -11.74 -3.57 -10.91
C ASP A 131 -11.61 -4.29 -9.55
N ARG A 132 -12.48 -5.28 -9.33
CA ARG A 132 -12.37 -6.14 -8.14
C ARG A 132 -11.01 -6.84 -8.12
N GLY A 133 -10.34 -6.73 -6.98
CA GLY A 133 -8.99 -7.23 -6.80
C GLY A 133 -7.89 -6.21 -7.05
N SER A 134 -8.25 -4.97 -7.43
CA SER A 134 -7.30 -3.85 -7.42
C SER A 134 -6.75 -3.60 -6.02
N THR A 135 -5.53 -3.12 -5.94
CA THR A 135 -4.83 -2.88 -4.69
C THR A 135 -4.95 -1.42 -4.25
N ALA A 136 -4.63 -1.14 -2.99
CA ALA A 136 -4.54 0.23 -2.48
C ALA A 136 -3.57 1.10 -3.31
N TYR A 137 -2.49 0.49 -3.83
CA TYR A 137 -1.56 1.20 -4.73
C TYR A 137 -2.18 1.49 -6.11
N ASP A 138 -3.03 0.60 -6.65
CA ASP A 138 -3.71 0.84 -7.93
C ASP A 138 -4.67 2.02 -7.81
N VAL A 139 -5.39 2.14 -6.69
CA VAL A 139 -6.28 3.27 -6.39
C VAL A 139 -5.47 4.58 -6.26
N LEU A 140 -4.36 4.56 -5.50
CA LEU A 140 -3.47 5.72 -5.39
C LEU A 140 -2.95 6.16 -6.76
N LYS A 141 -2.50 5.22 -7.59
CA LYS A 141 -1.99 5.50 -8.93
C LYS A 141 -3.07 6.12 -9.82
N LEU A 142 -4.30 5.60 -9.75
CA LEU A 142 -5.43 6.15 -10.50
C LEU A 142 -5.73 7.59 -10.08
N ALA A 143 -5.82 7.86 -8.77
CA ALA A 143 -6.08 9.19 -8.23
C ALA A 143 -4.97 10.19 -8.58
N CYS A 144 -3.70 9.81 -8.38
CA CYS A 144 -2.57 10.67 -8.76
C CYS A 144 -2.57 11.00 -10.25
N ASN A 145 -2.87 10.02 -11.11
CA ASN A 145 -2.94 10.25 -12.56
C ASN A 145 -4.08 11.21 -12.94
N ALA A 146 -5.25 11.08 -12.29
CA ALA A 146 -6.40 11.95 -12.54
C ALA A 146 -6.10 13.42 -12.24
N HIS A 147 -5.26 13.69 -11.25
CA HIS A 147 -4.86 15.04 -10.84
C HIS A 147 -3.50 15.51 -11.40
N GLY A 148 -2.83 14.70 -12.24
CA GLY A 148 -1.49 15.02 -12.74
C GLY A 148 -0.42 15.10 -11.63
N ILE A 149 -0.63 14.40 -10.50
CA ILE A 149 0.26 14.39 -9.35
C ILE A 149 1.39 13.39 -9.57
N ARG A 150 2.63 13.84 -9.34
CA ARG A 150 3.80 12.96 -9.40
C ARG A 150 3.71 11.89 -8.30
N LEU A 151 3.79 10.63 -8.71
CA LEU A 151 3.88 9.47 -7.82
C LEU A 151 5.18 8.72 -8.10
N THR A 152 5.99 8.52 -7.07
CA THR A 152 7.23 7.74 -7.13
C THR A 152 7.11 6.54 -6.21
N ALA A 153 7.38 5.35 -6.74
CA ALA A 153 7.34 4.10 -5.97
C ALA A 153 8.44 3.15 -6.44
N ARG A 154 8.84 2.24 -5.56
CA ARG A 154 9.79 1.17 -5.88
C ARG A 154 9.27 -0.19 -5.40
N ASN A 155 9.66 -1.24 -6.08
CA ASN A 155 9.40 -2.61 -5.63
C ASN A 155 10.46 -3.03 -4.62
N THR A 156 10.01 -3.68 -3.55
CA THR A 156 10.85 -4.26 -2.51
C THR A 156 10.46 -5.73 -2.31
N SER A 157 11.24 -6.48 -1.54
CA SER A 157 10.88 -7.87 -1.13
C SER A 157 9.55 -7.94 -0.38
N TYR A 158 9.15 -6.86 0.29
CA TYR A 158 7.87 -6.76 1.01
C TYR A 158 6.71 -6.34 0.11
N GLY A 159 6.99 -5.81 -1.09
CA GLY A 159 6.01 -5.30 -2.06
C GLY A 159 6.29 -3.86 -2.46
N VAL A 160 5.28 -3.17 -2.98
CA VAL A 160 5.39 -1.77 -3.41
C VAL A 160 5.64 -0.87 -2.20
N TYR A 161 6.64 -0.01 -2.31
CA TYR A 161 6.96 1.06 -1.37
C TYR A 161 6.77 2.42 -2.06
N VAL A 162 5.92 3.27 -1.51
CA VAL A 162 5.70 4.63 -2.01
C VAL A 162 6.83 5.52 -1.50
N VAL A 163 7.64 6.02 -2.43
CA VAL A 163 8.77 6.89 -2.14
C VAL A 163 8.33 8.34 -2.01
N GLY A 164 7.44 8.80 -2.90
CA GLY A 164 7.01 10.19 -2.92
C GLY A 164 5.68 10.40 -3.63
N ILE A 165 4.91 11.37 -3.15
CA ILE A 165 3.68 11.89 -3.74
C ILE A 165 3.78 13.41 -3.76
N ASN A 166 3.40 14.06 -4.88
CA ASN A 166 3.41 15.52 -5.05
C ASN A 166 4.77 16.17 -4.76
N ASN A 167 5.88 15.52 -5.17
CA ASN A 167 7.25 15.97 -4.90
C ASN A 167 7.61 16.09 -3.40
N LEU A 168 6.87 15.42 -2.53
CA LEU A 168 7.22 15.17 -1.14
C LEU A 168 7.71 13.73 -1.04
N ASP A 169 9.02 13.56 -0.99
CA ASP A 169 9.65 12.23 -0.98
C ASP A 169 9.96 11.80 0.48
N GLU A 170 10.26 10.52 0.67
CA GLU A 170 10.77 10.01 1.95
C GLU A 170 11.98 10.82 2.40
N LYS A 171 12.10 11.10 3.69
CA LYS A 171 13.18 11.87 4.33
C LYS A 171 13.19 13.38 4.03
N ASP A 172 12.18 13.92 3.35
CA ASP A 172 12.10 15.36 3.11
C ASP A 172 11.67 16.15 4.37
N CYS A 173 11.11 15.50 5.40
CA CYS A 173 10.73 16.11 6.67
C CYS A 173 11.36 15.38 7.87
N GLY A 174 12.69 15.22 7.82
CA GLY A 174 13.45 14.46 8.82
C GLY A 174 13.77 13.04 8.39
N SER A 175 14.77 12.42 9.03
CA SER A 175 15.40 11.16 8.60
C SER A 175 14.48 9.94 8.60
N VAL A 176 13.38 9.97 9.36
CA VAL A 176 12.40 8.88 9.50
C VAL A 176 11.07 9.17 8.81
N SER A 177 11.00 10.32 8.11
CA SER A 177 9.78 10.74 7.42
C SER A 177 9.50 9.93 6.16
N GLY A 178 8.23 9.84 5.79
CA GLY A 178 7.79 9.14 4.60
C GLY A 178 6.28 8.90 4.55
N TRP A 179 5.86 8.17 3.53
CA TRP A 179 4.46 7.88 3.27
C TRP A 179 4.00 6.59 3.95
N MET A 180 2.89 6.68 4.64
CA MET A 180 2.16 5.57 5.24
C MET A 180 0.74 5.50 4.68
N TYR A 181 0.06 4.38 4.87
CA TYR A 181 -1.34 4.28 4.50
C TYR A 181 -2.16 3.57 5.56
N LYS A 182 -3.45 3.87 5.59
CA LYS A 182 -4.46 3.20 6.41
C LYS A 182 -5.72 2.94 5.59
N VAL A 183 -6.42 1.89 5.92
CA VAL A 183 -7.73 1.55 5.35
C VAL A 183 -8.72 1.45 6.50
N ASN A 184 -9.84 2.15 6.39
CA ASN A 184 -10.87 2.23 7.42
C ASN A 184 -10.30 2.59 8.81
N GLY A 185 -9.31 3.51 8.81
CA GLY A 185 -8.66 4.01 10.02
C GLY A 185 -7.54 3.11 10.59
N THR A 186 -7.33 1.92 10.03
CA THR A 186 -6.31 0.96 10.50
C THR A 186 -5.15 0.88 9.51
N ALA A 187 -3.91 0.93 10.00
CA ALA A 187 -2.71 0.71 9.19
C ALA A 187 -2.46 -0.79 8.99
N PRO A 188 -2.59 -1.31 7.76
CA PRO A 188 -2.36 -2.73 7.51
C PRO A 188 -0.87 -3.11 7.65
N LEU A 189 -0.60 -4.33 8.11
CA LEU A 189 0.76 -4.88 8.22
C LEU A 189 1.29 -5.42 6.87
N THR A 190 0.75 -4.94 5.76
CA THR A 190 1.13 -5.37 4.41
C THR A 190 1.40 -4.17 3.52
N SER A 191 2.11 -4.39 2.40
CA SER A 191 2.36 -3.35 1.40
C SER A 191 1.04 -2.94 0.71
N CYS A 192 0.91 -1.65 0.39
CA CYS A 192 -0.22 -1.12 -0.37
C CYS A 192 -0.41 -1.80 -1.74
N GLY A 193 0.65 -2.34 -2.35
CA GLY A 193 0.58 -3.12 -3.58
C GLY A 193 0.09 -4.57 -3.39
N LYS A 194 -0.16 -5.01 -2.15
CA LYS A 194 -0.71 -6.33 -1.83
C LYS A 194 -2.10 -6.26 -1.20
N TYR A 195 -2.45 -5.13 -0.59
CA TYR A 195 -3.74 -4.94 0.05
C TYR A 195 -4.83 -4.77 -1.02
N LYS A 196 -5.79 -5.71 -1.07
CA LYS A 196 -6.93 -5.67 -1.99
C LYS A 196 -8.02 -4.79 -1.42
N MET A 197 -8.56 -3.90 -2.25
CA MET A 197 -9.63 -3.00 -1.88
C MET A 197 -11.00 -3.66 -2.03
N ASP A 198 -11.89 -3.36 -1.11
CA ASP A 198 -13.30 -3.73 -1.15
C ASP A 198 -14.20 -2.50 -1.32
N SER A 199 -15.47 -2.73 -1.70
CA SER A 199 -16.43 -1.64 -1.84
C SER A 199 -16.74 -0.99 -0.48
N GLY A 200 -16.67 0.33 -0.45
CA GLY A 200 -16.90 1.13 0.75
C GLY A 200 -15.63 1.39 1.57
N ASP A 201 -14.49 0.84 1.17
CA ASP A 201 -13.24 1.13 1.86
C ASP A 201 -12.86 2.61 1.76
N ASN A 202 -12.34 3.13 2.89
CA ASN A 202 -11.76 4.47 2.98
C ASN A 202 -10.24 4.35 3.10
N LEU A 203 -9.54 4.63 2.00
CA LEU A 203 -8.09 4.61 1.87
C LEU A 203 -7.53 5.99 2.17
N VAL A 204 -6.57 6.08 3.07
CA VAL A 204 -5.87 7.33 3.37
C VAL A 204 -4.37 7.11 3.27
N PHE A 205 -3.70 7.84 2.36
CA PHE A 205 -2.25 7.99 2.38
C PHE A 205 -1.90 9.24 3.17
N TYR A 206 -0.97 9.12 4.11
CA TYR A 206 -0.57 10.23 4.97
C TYR A 206 0.93 10.29 5.15
N TYR A 207 1.46 11.53 5.21
CA TYR A 207 2.88 11.75 5.43
C TYR A 207 3.19 11.80 6.91
N VAL A 208 4.20 11.06 7.34
CA VAL A 208 4.72 11.08 8.72
C VAL A 208 6.06 11.78 8.73
N CYS A 209 6.31 12.66 9.71
CA CYS A 209 7.59 13.31 9.93
C CYS A 209 8.35 12.62 11.07
N THR A 210 7.62 12.12 12.06
CA THR A 210 8.17 11.48 13.26
C THR A 210 7.46 10.17 13.58
N GLY A 211 8.00 9.39 14.50
CA GLY A 211 7.34 8.18 14.98
C GLY A 211 6.01 8.44 15.70
N ALA A 212 5.79 9.65 16.21
CA ALA A 212 4.55 10.03 16.89
C ALA A 212 3.38 10.32 15.92
N ASP A 213 3.65 10.48 14.63
CA ASP A 213 2.64 10.74 13.59
C ASP A 213 1.99 9.46 13.01
N ARG A 214 2.41 8.28 13.51
CA ARG A 214 1.99 6.95 13.01
C ARG A 214 0.68 6.49 13.59
#